data_bc704b4beb7cfe9125197188c291dd04
#
_entry.id   bc704b4beb7cfe9125197188c291dd04
#
_cell.length_a   1.000
_cell.length_b   1.000
_cell.length_c   1.000
_cell.angle_alpha   90.00
_cell.angle_beta   90.00
_cell.angle_gamma   90.00
#
_symmetry.space_group_name_H-M   'P 1'
#
loop_
_entity.id
_entity.type
_entity.pdbx_description
1 polymer ?
#
loop_
_entity_poly.entity_id
_entity_poly.type
_entity_poly.pdbx_seq_one_letter_code
_entity_poly.pdbx_strand_id
1 'polypeptide(L)'
;MNRTGYNSTLLIALLIGLLSMSPATAGAQVVPDAQDYERLLNNPRRTVHTFLNWQMKGHRQPELAATTMIADPALDLEERIDRASQLLKVLDARGLIIDLESIPGEREYTDTLSGMHTYILFQTLPEVFLVRQDTVWVFSKSTVDIIPDLYRSTFSIFVDVVVDNLPGYMHRELGGLTLWQYIALFFWILIGLVLRSVTIFLLDKYALKLTQKTSTKWDDLVVKEADKPISFVVMILFYLITYTNLMLPVTVNYFLRTTFEVALLASLIWLLYGMVNVLSEYLASVTAKTESTLDEQLVPLLRKTLKIFIIVIGVLFILQNKGINVTSVLAGLGIGGLAVALAARDTLANFFGSITIFADRPFRIGDWIKIGDMEGVVEEVGFRTTRVRTFYNSLVSVPNARVADSSIDNLGMRQFRRILTRLNLTYSTTPEQMEAFVEGLKAIVQANPYTRKDFFEIHFNEFGSHSLDVLFYVFLKVPSWSDELQQRHNIFLEILKMAKEVGVEFAYPTQTLHIDSFYGDKPRQIGRDVPVEQLGETVSSFGPEGGKSSPGGVKLTYNGKEVDFGSAAFRRQS
;
A
#
# COMPACT_ATOMS: atom_id res chain seq x y z
N MET A 1 -0.69 -37.35 -13.24
CA MET A 1 0.12 -38.50 -12.80
C MET A 1 1.27 -37.98 -12.00
N ASN A 2 1.62 -38.61 -10.88
CA ASN A 2 2.68 -38.32 -9.89
C ASN A 2 2.44 -37.08 -8.97
N ARG A 3 1.60 -37.24 -7.94
CA ARG A 3 1.49 -36.34 -6.79
C ARG A 3 1.78 -36.99 -5.41
N THR A 4 2.38 -38.20 -5.39
CA THR A 4 2.56 -38.99 -4.14
C THR A 4 3.98 -38.96 -3.55
N GLY A 5 4.96 -38.29 -4.15
CA GLY A 5 6.38 -38.39 -3.76
C GLY A 5 6.86 -37.51 -2.61
N TYR A 6 6.14 -36.40 -2.28
CA TYR A 6 6.65 -35.41 -1.30
C TYR A 6 6.30 -35.71 0.17
N ASN A 7 5.28 -36.55 0.41
CA ASN A 7 4.84 -36.84 1.79
C ASN A 7 5.68 -37.91 2.49
N SER A 8 6.36 -38.80 1.75
CA SER A 8 7.18 -39.90 2.30
C SER A 8 8.55 -39.44 2.78
N THR A 9 9.16 -38.45 2.15
CA THR A 9 10.51 -37.95 2.51
C THR A 9 10.53 -37.21 3.84
N LEU A 10 9.46 -36.45 4.17
CA LEU A 10 9.37 -35.72 5.44
C LEU A 10 9.15 -36.67 6.64
N LEU A 11 8.41 -37.75 6.41
CA LEU A 11 8.15 -38.78 7.43
C LEU A 11 9.43 -39.61 7.74
N ILE A 12 10.22 -39.92 6.72
CA ILE A 12 11.49 -40.65 6.85
C ILE A 12 12.56 -39.76 7.52
N ALA A 13 12.63 -38.48 7.21
CA ALA A 13 13.54 -37.54 7.87
C ALA A 13 13.23 -37.35 9.37
N LEU A 14 11.97 -37.36 9.75
CA LEU A 14 11.52 -37.26 11.16
C LEU A 14 11.85 -38.55 11.94
N LEU A 15 11.70 -39.71 11.31
CA LEU A 15 12.03 -41.01 11.90
C LEU A 15 13.56 -41.23 12.04
N ILE A 16 14.36 -40.79 11.09
CA ILE A 16 15.83 -40.89 11.11
C ILE A 16 16.43 -39.95 12.17
N GLY A 17 15.87 -38.74 12.34
CA GLY A 17 16.30 -37.80 13.39
C GLY A 17 16.07 -38.32 14.83
N LEU A 18 15.04 -39.14 15.03
CA LEU A 18 14.73 -39.79 16.33
C LEU A 18 15.63 -40.99 16.65
N LEU A 19 16.21 -41.65 15.64
CA LEU A 19 17.04 -42.85 15.82
C LEU A 19 18.52 -42.56 16.09
N SER A 20 19.00 -41.32 15.97
CA SER A 20 20.42 -40.97 16.08
C SER A 20 20.91 -40.55 17.48
N MET A 21 20.07 -40.63 18.52
CA MET A 21 20.46 -40.26 19.89
C MET A 21 21.07 -41.47 20.64
N SER A 22 22.39 -41.46 20.82
CA SER A 22 23.14 -42.47 21.56
C SER A 22 23.02 -42.31 23.08
N PRO A 23 23.00 -43.39 23.88
CA PRO A 23 22.89 -43.31 25.33
C PRO A 23 24.25 -43.07 26.01
N ALA A 24 24.25 -42.23 27.06
CA ALA A 24 25.39 -41.99 27.92
C ALA A 24 25.51 -43.11 29.00
N THR A 25 26.72 -43.45 29.35
CA THR A 25 27.14 -44.58 30.21
C THR A 25 26.87 -44.34 31.68
N ALA A 26 26.47 -45.37 32.40
CA ALA A 26 26.11 -45.45 33.81
C ALA A 26 27.34 -45.46 34.75
N GLY A 27 27.29 -44.62 35.80
CA GLY A 27 28.24 -44.64 36.94
C GLY A 27 27.57 -45.09 38.24
N ALA A 28 28.37 -45.67 39.17
CA ALA A 28 27.96 -46.41 40.33
C ALA A 28 27.30 -45.55 41.45
N GLN A 29 26.35 -46.16 42.16
CA GLN A 29 25.54 -45.58 43.23
C GLN A 29 26.30 -45.40 44.54
N VAL A 30 26.22 -44.22 45.15
CA VAL A 30 26.58 -43.94 46.54
C VAL A 30 25.31 -43.40 47.22
N VAL A 31 24.85 -44.06 48.31
CA VAL A 31 23.71 -43.63 49.13
C VAL A 31 24.23 -42.55 50.11
N PRO A 32 23.69 -41.34 50.11
CA PRO A 32 24.16 -40.23 50.96
C PRO A 32 23.70 -40.40 52.39
N ASP A 33 24.57 -39.99 53.36
CA ASP A 33 24.30 -39.96 54.79
C ASP A 33 23.45 -38.70 55.16
N ALA A 34 22.77 -38.69 56.31
CA ALA A 34 21.87 -37.60 56.72
C ALA A 34 22.53 -36.20 56.77
N GLN A 35 23.83 -36.13 56.98
CA GLN A 35 24.60 -34.90 56.92
C GLN A 35 24.79 -34.37 55.48
N ASP A 36 24.61 -35.18 54.45
CA ASP A 36 24.71 -34.77 53.06
C ASP A 36 23.43 -34.07 52.56
N TYR A 37 22.26 -34.31 53.22
CA TYR A 37 20.98 -33.68 52.83
C TYR A 37 21.02 -32.15 52.93
N GLU A 38 21.57 -31.60 54.06
CA GLU A 38 21.74 -30.14 54.16
C GLU A 38 22.66 -29.56 53.08
N ARG A 39 23.67 -30.36 52.68
CA ARG A 39 24.57 -29.96 51.58
C ARG A 39 23.89 -29.98 50.21
N LEU A 40 22.94 -30.91 50.01
CA LEU A 40 22.24 -31.05 48.75
C LEU A 40 21.17 -30.00 48.51
N LEU A 41 20.63 -29.37 49.59
CA LEU A 41 19.53 -28.40 49.51
C LEU A 41 19.93 -26.98 49.99
N ASN A 42 21.24 -26.66 50.10
CA ASN A 42 21.71 -25.42 50.69
C ASN A 42 21.59 -24.17 49.80
N ASN A 43 21.23 -24.31 48.54
CA ASN A 43 20.96 -23.22 47.65
C ASN A 43 19.98 -23.62 46.52
N PRO A 44 19.35 -22.65 45.84
CA PRO A 44 18.34 -22.95 44.80
C PRO A 44 18.86 -23.92 43.73
N ARG A 45 20.07 -23.72 43.22
CA ARG A 45 20.68 -24.54 42.16
C ARG A 45 20.83 -26.00 42.58
N ARG A 46 21.32 -26.25 43.82
CA ARG A 46 21.48 -27.61 44.32
C ARG A 46 20.18 -28.30 44.56
N THR A 47 19.16 -27.61 45.09
CA THR A 47 17.83 -28.18 45.28
C THR A 47 17.24 -28.64 43.95
N VAL A 48 17.31 -27.79 42.88
CA VAL A 48 16.82 -28.18 41.57
C VAL A 48 17.66 -29.29 40.95
N HIS A 49 18.97 -29.27 41.13
CA HIS A 49 19.84 -30.37 40.69
C HIS A 49 19.46 -31.68 41.38
N THR A 50 19.25 -31.66 42.68
CA THR A 50 18.83 -32.85 43.48
C THR A 50 17.47 -33.35 42.99
N PHE A 51 16.49 -32.47 42.81
CA PHE A 51 15.16 -32.79 42.26
C PHE A 51 15.26 -33.50 40.90
N LEU A 52 16.11 -33.04 40.00
CA LEU A 52 16.26 -33.62 38.67
C LEU A 52 17.08 -34.90 38.69
N ASN A 53 18.24 -34.89 39.37
CA ASN A 53 19.20 -36.01 39.32
C ASN A 53 18.62 -37.30 39.86
N TRP A 54 17.86 -37.26 40.96
CA TRP A 54 17.31 -38.45 41.59
C TRP A 54 16.04 -38.99 40.90
N GLN A 55 15.51 -38.28 39.95
CA GLN A 55 14.43 -38.74 39.06
C GLN A 55 14.93 -39.24 37.70
N MET A 56 16.22 -38.96 37.36
CA MET A 56 16.81 -39.45 36.12
C MET A 56 17.09 -40.96 36.16
N LYS A 57 17.07 -41.58 34.99
CA LYS A 57 17.40 -42.99 34.76
C LYS A 57 18.83 -43.28 35.20
N GLY A 58 19.01 -44.34 35.97
CA GLY A 58 20.33 -44.75 36.49
C GLY A 58 20.61 -44.30 37.92
N HIS A 59 19.94 -43.27 38.43
CA HIS A 59 20.03 -42.79 39.83
C HIS A 59 18.68 -42.70 40.52
N ARG A 60 17.65 -43.37 40.03
CA ARG A 60 16.27 -43.23 40.47
C ARG A 60 16.12 -43.60 41.96
N GLN A 61 16.12 -42.55 42.79
CA GLN A 61 15.78 -42.62 44.22
C GLN A 61 14.70 -41.58 44.49
N PRO A 62 13.42 -41.93 44.26
CA PRO A 62 12.30 -41.00 44.35
C PRO A 62 12.15 -40.41 45.75
N GLU A 63 12.59 -41.13 46.79
CA GLU A 63 12.62 -40.65 48.16
C GLU A 63 13.49 -39.38 48.31
N LEU A 64 14.65 -39.35 47.63
CA LEU A 64 15.55 -38.19 47.68
C LEU A 64 14.99 -37.01 46.86
N ALA A 65 14.30 -37.28 45.78
CA ALA A 65 13.60 -36.22 45.05
C ALA A 65 12.46 -35.62 45.90
N ALA A 66 11.75 -36.44 46.69
CA ALA A 66 10.71 -35.99 47.60
C ALA A 66 11.23 -35.08 48.74
N THR A 67 12.52 -35.17 49.11
CA THR A 67 13.12 -34.26 50.12
C THR A 67 13.22 -32.81 49.61
N THR A 68 13.18 -32.59 48.31
CA THR A 68 13.16 -31.22 47.75
C THR A 68 11.81 -30.52 47.91
N MET A 69 10.75 -31.26 48.25
CA MET A 69 9.42 -30.71 48.55
C MET A 69 9.37 -30.30 50.04
N ILE A 70 8.63 -29.22 50.30
CA ILE A 70 8.45 -28.77 51.69
C ILE A 70 7.89 -29.91 52.55
N ALA A 71 8.42 -30.07 53.78
CA ALA A 71 7.91 -31.04 54.74
C ALA A 71 6.58 -30.53 55.29
N ASP A 72 5.46 -31.04 54.76
CA ASP A 72 4.13 -30.79 55.30
C ASP A 72 3.68 -32.02 56.09
N PRO A 73 3.26 -31.85 57.39
CA PRO A 73 2.74 -32.94 58.17
C PRO A 73 1.48 -33.61 57.60
N ALA A 74 0.79 -32.91 56.69
CA ALA A 74 -0.41 -33.42 56.01
C ALA A 74 -0.09 -34.35 54.83
N LEU A 75 1.17 -34.37 54.35
CA LEU A 75 1.61 -35.18 53.22
C LEU A 75 2.57 -36.27 53.68
N ASP A 76 2.23 -37.52 53.42
CA ASP A 76 3.15 -38.63 53.68
C ASP A 76 4.28 -38.70 52.67
N LEU A 77 5.24 -39.62 52.84
CA LEU A 77 6.38 -39.75 51.95
C LEU A 77 5.96 -40.20 50.53
N GLU A 78 5.00 -41.11 50.43
CA GLU A 78 4.49 -41.62 49.14
C GLU A 78 3.85 -40.50 48.35
N GLU A 79 3.05 -39.67 48.99
CA GLU A 79 2.39 -38.52 48.36
C GLU A 79 3.37 -37.46 47.91
N ARG A 80 4.43 -37.21 48.67
CA ARG A 80 5.54 -36.29 48.23
C ARG A 80 6.33 -36.84 47.07
N ILE A 81 6.55 -38.16 47.01
CA ILE A 81 7.17 -38.85 45.86
C ILE A 81 6.30 -38.67 44.62
N ASP A 82 4.98 -38.87 44.76
CA ASP A 82 4.06 -38.68 43.64
C ASP A 82 4.02 -37.25 43.16
N ARG A 83 3.96 -36.26 44.07
CA ARG A 83 4.06 -34.82 43.73
C ARG A 83 5.34 -34.48 42.99
N ALA A 84 6.51 -34.99 43.45
CA ALA A 84 7.77 -34.74 42.76
C ALA A 84 7.79 -35.34 41.34
N SER A 85 7.23 -36.55 41.18
CA SER A 85 7.09 -37.18 39.86
C SER A 85 6.12 -36.44 38.96
N GLN A 86 4.96 -35.98 39.46
CA GLN A 86 3.99 -35.18 38.72
C GLN A 86 4.58 -33.87 38.27
N LEU A 87 5.33 -33.14 39.13
CA LEU A 87 5.97 -31.90 38.79
C LEU A 87 6.96 -32.10 37.62
N LEU A 88 7.83 -33.11 37.69
CA LEU A 88 8.77 -33.41 36.61
C LEU A 88 8.04 -33.66 35.28
N LYS A 89 7.00 -34.52 35.32
CA LYS A 89 6.16 -34.81 34.13
C LYS A 89 5.54 -33.54 33.54
N VAL A 90 5.05 -32.62 34.40
CA VAL A 90 4.49 -31.33 33.95
C VAL A 90 5.55 -30.46 33.27
N LEU A 91 6.74 -30.36 33.89
CA LEU A 91 7.85 -29.58 33.31
C LEU A 91 8.28 -30.14 31.96
N ASP A 92 8.43 -31.47 31.88
CA ASP A 92 8.78 -32.17 30.64
C ASP A 92 7.72 -31.96 29.55
N ALA A 93 6.45 -32.12 29.90
CA ALA A 93 5.34 -31.98 28.95
C ALA A 93 5.20 -30.57 28.41
N ARG A 94 5.47 -29.57 29.23
CA ARG A 94 5.46 -28.16 28.81
C ARG A 94 6.75 -27.75 28.08
N GLY A 95 7.73 -28.64 27.97
CA GLY A 95 9.02 -28.37 27.31
C GLY A 95 9.86 -27.34 28.06
N LEU A 96 9.73 -27.30 29.40
CA LEU A 96 10.46 -26.37 30.24
C LEU A 96 11.83 -26.96 30.60
N ILE A 97 12.85 -26.58 29.83
CA ILE A 97 14.24 -26.99 30.05
C ILE A 97 14.83 -26.14 31.16
N ILE A 98 15.37 -26.83 32.18
CA ILE A 98 16.04 -26.19 33.31
C ILE A 98 17.51 -26.00 32.98
N ASP A 99 17.96 -24.76 32.88
CA ASP A 99 19.36 -24.42 32.83
C ASP A 99 19.90 -24.21 34.26
N LEU A 100 20.62 -25.19 34.76
CA LEU A 100 21.18 -25.15 36.11
C LEU A 100 22.20 -24.05 36.33
N GLU A 101 22.87 -23.58 35.28
CA GLU A 101 23.87 -22.49 35.40
C GLU A 101 23.20 -21.14 35.62
N SER A 102 21.99 -20.96 35.10
CA SER A 102 21.22 -19.73 35.30
C SER A 102 20.62 -19.60 36.73
N ILE A 103 20.54 -20.70 37.49
CA ILE A 103 19.97 -20.71 38.83
C ILE A 103 20.99 -20.22 39.87
N PRO A 104 20.64 -19.32 40.81
CA PRO A 104 21.55 -18.84 41.84
C PRO A 104 22.16 -19.96 42.70
N GLY A 105 23.50 -19.92 42.85
CA GLY A 105 24.26 -20.85 43.67
C GLY A 105 24.56 -20.34 45.08
N GLU A 106 24.04 -19.19 45.45
CA GLU A 106 24.25 -18.53 46.77
C GLU A 106 23.27 -19.09 47.79
N ARG A 107 23.77 -19.34 49.03
CA ARG A 107 22.94 -19.88 50.12
C ARG A 107 21.88 -18.88 50.58
N GLU A 108 22.25 -17.59 50.60
CA GLU A 108 21.44 -16.48 51.10
C GLU A 108 20.85 -15.65 49.96
N TYR A 109 20.55 -16.30 48.85
CA TYR A 109 19.91 -15.62 47.72
C TYR A 109 18.63 -14.92 48.15
N THR A 110 18.47 -13.68 47.72
CA THR A 110 17.29 -12.85 47.95
C THR A 110 16.82 -12.34 46.60
N ASP A 111 15.58 -12.50 46.31
CA ASP A 111 14.99 -11.96 45.09
C ASP A 111 14.98 -10.44 45.16
N THR A 112 15.53 -9.81 44.14
CA THR A 112 15.71 -8.36 44.07
C THR A 112 14.40 -7.57 43.99
N LEU A 113 13.31 -8.20 43.55
CA LEU A 113 12.01 -7.56 43.41
C LEU A 113 11.16 -7.65 44.66
N SER A 114 11.12 -8.84 45.29
CA SER A 114 10.28 -9.11 46.45
C SER A 114 11.01 -8.88 47.80
N GLY A 115 12.36 -8.84 47.80
CA GLY A 115 13.15 -8.81 49.03
C GLY A 115 13.07 -10.06 49.88
N MET A 116 12.47 -11.15 49.35
CA MET A 116 12.29 -12.41 50.07
C MET A 116 13.30 -13.47 49.60
N HIS A 117 13.51 -14.50 50.44
CA HIS A 117 14.34 -15.65 50.07
C HIS A 117 13.50 -16.64 49.23
N THR A 118 13.14 -16.22 48.02
CA THR A 118 12.35 -16.97 47.04
C THR A 118 13.04 -17.01 45.69
N TYR A 119 12.86 -18.08 44.93
CA TYR A 119 13.37 -18.19 43.55
C TYR A 119 12.31 -18.80 42.65
N ILE A 120 11.81 -18.02 41.68
CA ILE A 120 10.84 -18.49 40.68
C ILE A 120 11.63 -19.25 39.60
N LEU A 121 11.28 -20.53 39.40
CA LEU A 121 11.99 -21.41 38.49
C LEU A 121 11.80 -21.01 37.01
N PHE A 122 10.56 -20.63 36.67
CA PHE A 122 10.21 -20.16 35.32
C PHE A 122 9.28 -18.95 35.36
N GLN A 123 9.56 -17.92 34.61
CA GLN A 123 8.66 -16.77 34.51
C GLN A 123 7.31 -17.12 33.87
N THR A 124 7.28 -18.15 33.01
CA THR A 124 6.06 -18.66 32.35
C THR A 124 5.21 -19.58 33.25
N LEU A 125 5.76 -19.98 34.40
CA LEU A 125 5.10 -20.81 35.41
C LEU A 125 5.47 -20.30 36.81
N PRO A 126 5.01 -19.10 37.20
CA PRO A 126 5.44 -18.42 38.42
C PRO A 126 4.96 -19.12 39.71
N GLU A 127 3.98 -20.02 39.59
CA GLU A 127 3.48 -20.83 40.71
C GLU A 127 4.50 -21.88 41.18
N VAL A 128 5.51 -22.20 40.35
CA VAL A 128 6.58 -23.14 40.71
C VAL A 128 7.81 -22.36 41.15
N PHE A 129 7.98 -22.24 42.46
CA PHE A 129 9.07 -21.51 43.06
C PHE A 129 9.64 -22.19 44.30
N LEU A 130 10.89 -21.92 44.60
CA LEU A 130 11.61 -22.35 45.78
C LEU A 130 11.54 -21.29 46.86
N VAL A 131 11.50 -21.76 48.09
CA VAL A 131 11.60 -20.94 49.32
C VAL A 131 12.70 -21.47 50.20
N ARG A 132 13.32 -20.58 50.95
CA ARG A 132 14.27 -20.98 52.01
C ARG A 132 13.49 -21.25 53.29
N GLN A 133 13.63 -22.47 53.80
CA GLN A 133 13.12 -22.89 55.12
C GLN A 133 14.33 -23.23 56.01
N ASP A 134 14.57 -22.44 57.03
CA ASP A 134 15.76 -22.52 57.88
C ASP A 134 17.08 -22.46 57.08
N THR A 135 17.79 -23.57 56.94
CA THR A 135 19.09 -23.69 56.25
C THR A 135 19.00 -24.30 54.85
N VAL A 136 17.82 -24.78 54.44
CA VAL A 136 17.61 -25.49 53.20
C VAL A 136 16.63 -24.79 52.26
N TRP A 137 16.82 -24.98 50.95
CA TRP A 137 15.89 -24.53 49.94
C TRP A 137 15.00 -25.68 49.48
N VAL A 138 13.69 -25.44 49.45
CA VAL A 138 12.69 -26.44 49.06
C VAL A 138 11.62 -25.81 48.16
N PHE A 139 10.90 -26.63 47.42
CA PHE A 139 9.70 -26.14 46.71
C PHE A 139 8.66 -25.70 47.74
N SER A 140 8.07 -24.53 47.50
CA SER A 140 7.12 -23.92 48.44
C SER A 140 5.89 -24.77 48.68
N LYS A 141 5.22 -24.56 49.81
CA LYS A 141 3.93 -25.24 50.10
C LYS A 141 2.91 -24.97 49.00
N SER A 142 2.77 -23.72 48.58
CA SER A 142 1.86 -23.35 47.48
C SER A 142 2.20 -24.07 46.17
N THR A 143 3.49 -24.25 45.86
CA THR A 143 3.91 -25.05 44.71
C THR A 143 3.47 -26.50 44.87
N VAL A 144 3.73 -27.12 46.01
CA VAL A 144 3.37 -28.53 46.25
C VAL A 144 1.86 -28.74 46.21
N ASP A 145 1.08 -27.84 46.75
CA ASP A 145 -0.39 -27.90 46.77
C ASP A 145 -1.00 -27.78 45.35
N ILE A 146 -0.43 -26.97 44.46
CA ILE A 146 -0.95 -26.75 43.12
C ILE A 146 -0.52 -27.82 42.09
N ILE A 147 0.49 -28.66 42.42
CA ILE A 147 1.00 -29.69 41.48
C ILE A 147 -0.10 -30.56 40.87
N PRO A 148 -1.07 -31.10 41.63
CA PRO A 148 -2.13 -31.94 41.05
C PRO A 148 -2.99 -31.17 40.04
N ASP A 149 -3.28 -29.91 40.31
CA ASP A 149 -4.07 -29.08 39.37
C ASP A 149 -3.27 -28.74 38.11
N LEU A 150 -1.96 -28.46 38.26
CA LEU A 150 -1.06 -28.31 37.12
C LEU A 150 -0.97 -29.60 36.29
N TYR A 151 -0.90 -30.74 36.95
CA TYR A 151 -0.87 -32.04 36.28
C TYR A 151 -2.17 -32.28 35.50
N ARG A 152 -3.34 -32.10 36.14
CA ARG A 152 -4.66 -32.24 35.51
C ARG A 152 -4.87 -31.26 34.35
N SER A 153 -4.34 -30.05 34.45
CA SER A 153 -4.42 -29.08 33.38
C SER A 153 -3.47 -29.38 32.22
N THR A 154 -2.41 -30.14 32.46
CA THR A 154 -1.39 -30.47 31.46
C THR A 154 -1.71 -31.76 30.73
N PHE A 155 -2.23 -32.77 31.42
CA PHE A 155 -2.57 -34.08 30.88
C PHE A 155 -4.07 -34.31 30.92
N SER A 156 -4.59 -35.00 29.90
CA SER A 156 -5.97 -35.46 29.91
C SER A 156 -6.09 -36.66 30.87
N ILE A 157 -7.09 -36.65 31.76
CA ILE A 157 -7.41 -37.76 32.65
C ILE A 157 -7.54 -39.09 31.90
N PHE A 158 -7.95 -39.01 30.61
CA PHE A 158 -8.10 -40.20 29.76
C PHE A 158 -6.76 -40.87 29.45
N VAL A 159 -5.66 -40.13 29.41
CA VAL A 159 -4.31 -40.66 29.09
C VAL A 159 -3.78 -41.48 30.24
N ASP A 160 -3.93 -41.02 31.49
CA ASP A 160 -3.50 -41.76 32.69
C ASP A 160 -4.24 -43.09 32.78
N VAL A 161 -5.57 -43.07 32.64
CA VAL A 161 -6.39 -44.31 32.68
C VAL A 161 -5.97 -45.29 31.58
N VAL A 162 -5.65 -44.81 30.40
CA VAL A 162 -5.20 -45.70 29.30
C VAL A 162 -3.80 -46.25 29.58
N VAL A 163 -2.87 -45.39 30.00
CA VAL A 163 -1.48 -45.78 30.24
C VAL A 163 -1.34 -46.76 31.37
N ASP A 164 -2.06 -46.52 32.50
CA ASP A 164 -2.00 -47.40 33.68
C ASP A 164 -2.62 -48.80 33.44
N ASN A 165 -3.54 -48.91 32.48
CA ASN A 165 -4.15 -50.18 32.09
C ASN A 165 -3.39 -50.93 30.97
N LEU A 166 -2.26 -50.39 30.48
CA LEU A 166 -1.48 -51.06 29.45
C LEU A 166 -0.72 -52.28 30.03
N PRO A 167 -0.57 -53.36 29.24
CA PRO A 167 0.26 -54.51 29.63
C PRO A 167 1.69 -54.11 29.93
N GLY A 168 2.36 -54.73 30.92
CA GLY A 168 3.68 -54.35 31.39
C GLY A 168 4.79 -54.36 30.29
N TYR A 169 4.64 -55.15 29.23
CA TYR A 169 5.59 -55.12 28.10
C TYR A 169 5.53 -53.81 27.31
N MET A 170 4.41 -53.10 27.33
CA MET A 170 4.25 -51.79 26.67
C MET A 170 5.07 -50.68 27.34
N HIS A 171 5.40 -50.85 28.61
CA HIS A 171 6.24 -49.93 29.39
C HIS A 171 7.73 -50.20 29.22
N ARG A 172 8.10 -51.24 28.44
CA ARG A 172 9.52 -51.46 28.12
C ARG A 172 10.08 -50.30 27.28
N GLU A 173 11.23 -49.83 27.69
CA GLU A 173 11.90 -48.72 27.03
C GLU A 173 12.78 -49.22 25.90
N LEU A 174 12.71 -48.51 24.76
CA LEU A 174 13.57 -48.70 23.59
C LEU A 174 14.02 -47.30 23.15
N GLY A 175 15.37 -47.06 23.14
CA GLY A 175 15.90 -45.79 22.64
C GLY A 175 15.41 -44.53 23.38
N GLY A 176 15.07 -44.67 24.69
CA GLY A 176 14.64 -43.52 25.50
C GLY A 176 13.13 -43.26 25.52
N LEU A 177 12.35 -44.00 24.72
CA LEU A 177 10.88 -43.96 24.73
C LEU A 177 10.31 -45.33 25.10
N THR A 178 9.14 -45.39 25.68
CA THR A 178 8.40 -46.63 25.91
C THR A 178 7.68 -47.09 24.64
N LEU A 179 7.47 -48.42 24.51
CA LEU A 179 6.77 -48.98 23.35
C LEU A 179 5.42 -48.34 23.05
N TRP A 180 4.64 -48.03 24.10
CA TRP A 180 3.34 -47.40 23.94
C TRP A 180 3.48 -45.99 23.35
N GLN A 181 4.56 -45.25 23.66
CA GLN A 181 4.79 -43.91 23.13
C GLN A 181 5.07 -43.95 21.60
N TYR A 182 5.75 -44.95 21.12
CA TYR A 182 5.95 -45.14 19.66
C TYR A 182 4.61 -45.39 18.95
N ILE A 183 3.76 -46.24 19.53
CA ILE A 183 2.43 -46.54 18.99
C ILE A 183 1.55 -45.30 19.04
N ALA A 184 1.53 -44.61 20.18
CA ALA A 184 0.79 -43.37 20.35
C ALA A 184 1.23 -42.29 19.36
N LEU A 185 2.54 -42.14 19.15
CA LEU A 185 3.11 -41.18 18.20
C LEU A 185 2.73 -41.52 16.76
N PHE A 186 2.72 -42.82 16.39
CA PHE A 186 2.25 -43.26 15.09
C PHE A 186 0.78 -42.88 14.84
N PHE A 187 -0.11 -43.23 15.78
CA PHE A 187 -1.53 -42.89 15.66
C PHE A 187 -1.76 -41.38 15.71
N TRP A 188 -1.02 -40.65 16.53
CA TRP A 188 -1.09 -39.19 16.61
C TRP A 188 -0.76 -38.52 15.28
N ILE A 189 0.33 -38.94 14.60
CA ILE A 189 0.65 -38.47 13.26
C ILE A 189 -0.46 -38.84 12.27
N LEU A 190 -0.95 -40.08 12.31
CA LEU A 190 -2.02 -40.55 11.44
C LEU A 190 -3.31 -39.71 11.60
N ILE A 191 -3.73 -39.45 12.83
CA ILE A 191 -4.92 -38.63 13.14
C ILE A 191 -4.74 -37.23 12.56
N GLY A 192 -3.57 -36.62 12.73
CA GLY A 192 -3.31 -35.29 12.15
C GLY A 192 -3.39 -35.28 10.63
N LEU A 193 -2.88 -36.32 9.95
CA LEU A 193 -2.98 -36.46 8.50
C LEU A 193 -4.43 -36.70 8.03
N VAL A 194 -5.19 -37.49 8.77
CA VAL A 194 -6.64 -37.68 8.53
C VAL A 194 -7.38 -36.36 8.71
N LEU A 195 -7.12 -35.63 9.82
CA LEU A 195 -7.74 -34.35 10.09
C LEU A 195 -7.45 -33.32 8.97
N ARG A 196 -6.21 -33.28 8.49
CA ARG A 196 -5.84 -32.47 7.31
C ARG A 196 -6.67 -32.86 6.08
N SER A 197 -6.78 -34.15 5.78
CA SER A 197 -7.53 -34.64 4.62
C SER A 197 -9.04 -34.33 4.74
N VAL A 198 -9.59 -34.48 5.94
CA VAL A 198 -10.98 -34.11 6.24
C VAL A 198 -11.19 -32.60 6.08
N THR A 199 -10.24 -31.78 6.54
CA THR A 199 -10.32 -30.32 6.37
C THR A 199 -10.33 -29.92 4.90
N ILE A 200 -9.46 -30.50 4.07
CA ILE A 200 -9.46 -30.25 2.61
C ILE A 200 -10.80 -30.66 2.00
N PHE A 201 -11.29 -31.86 2.33
CA PHE A 201 -12.57 -32.36 1.82
C PHE A 201 -13.75 -31.46 2.22
N LEU A 202 -13.76 -30.96 3.46
CA LEU A 202 -14.81 -30.06 3.92
C LEU A 202 -14.72 -28.70 3.21
N LEU A 203 -13.52 -28.14 3.06
CA LEU A 203 -13.33 -26.89 2.34
C LEU A 203 -13.75 -27.01 0.87
N ASP A 204 -13.31 -28.07 0.19
CA ASP A 204 -13.71 -28.31 -1.22
C ASP A 204 -15.22 -28.51 -1.37
N LYS A 205 -15.83 -29.30 -0.48
CA LYS A 205 -17.26 -29.63 -0.60
C LYS A 205 -18.19 -28.49 -0.24
N TYR A 206 -17.88 -27.76 0.84
CA TYR A 206 -18.79 -26.74 1.39
C TYR A 206 -18.43 -25.34 0.90
N ALA A 207 -17.16 -24.99 0.83
CA ALA A 207 -16.75 -23.65 0.38
C ALA A 207 -17.02 -23.48 -1.13
N LEU A 208 -16.67 -24.47 -1.97
CA LEU A 208 -16.99 -24.42 -3.41
C LEU A 208 -18.50 -24.42 -3.69
N LYS A 209 -19.31 -25.06 -2.83
CA LYS A 209 -20.77 -25.00 -2.95
C LYS A 209 -21.35 -23.63 -2.62
N LEU A 210 -20.69 -22.87 -1.74
CA LEU A 210 -21.05 -21.48 -1.41
C LEU A 210 -20.64 -20.53 -2.54
N THR A 211 -19.47 -20.74 -3.16
CA THR A 211 -18.97 -19.91 -4.26
C THR A 211 -19.76 -20.12 -5.55
N GLN A 212 -20.31 -21.31 -5.80
CA GLN A 212 -21.20 -21.58 -6.96
C GLN A 212 -22.50 -20.75 -6.97
N LYS A 213 -22.86 -20.13 -5.83
CA LYS A 213 -24.00 -19.20 -5.75
C LYS A 213 -23.62 -17.76 -6.13
N THR A 214 -22.34 -17.45 -6.19
CA THR A 214 -21.79 -16.15 -6.63
C THR A 214 -21.27 -16.26 -8.05
N SER A 215 -21.51 -15.26 -8.87
CA SER A 215 -21.08 -15.23 -10.30
C SER A 215 -19.61 -14.85 -10.49
N THR A 216 -18.81 -14.78 -9.43
CA THR A 216 -17.45 -14.25 -9.41
C THR A 216 -16.39 -15.36 -9.36
N LYS A 217 -15.49 -15.38 -10.35
CA LYS A 217 -14.41 -16.39 -10.46
C LYS A 217 -13.33 -16.32 -9.38
N TRP A 218 -13.17 -15.17 -8.72
CA TRP A 218 -12.13 -15.00 -7.71
C TRP A 218 -12.47 -15.68 -6.38
N ASP A 219 -13.74 -15.93 -6.08
CA ASP A 219 -14.18 -16.66 -4.88
C ASP A 219 -13.66 -18.10 -4.90
N ASP A 220 -13.71 -18.78 -6.06
CA ASP A 220 -13.15 -20.12 -6.23
C ASP A 220 -11.64 -20.14 -6.03
N LEU A 221 -10.97 -19.04 -6.43
CA LEU A 221 -9.54 -18.92 -6.26
C LEU A 221 -9.14 -18.74 -4.79
N VAL A 222 -9.94 -17.99 -3.99
CA VAL A 222 -9.75 -17.87 -2.54
C VAL A 222 -9.75 -19.25 -1.89
N VAL A 223 -10.76 -20.05 -2.17
CA VAL A 223 -10.86 -21.42 -1.62
C VAL A 223 -9.67 -22.26 -2.03
N LYS A 224 -9.31 -22.26 -3.32
CA LYS A 224 -8.21 -23.06 -3.87
C LYS A 224 -6.83 -22.69 -3.32
N GLU A 225 -6.59 -21.39 -3.05
CA GLU A 225 -5.31 -20.92 -2.48
C GLU A 225 -5.27 -21.12 -0.95
N ALA A 226 -6.43 -21.14 -0.28
CA ALA A 226 -6.55 -21.27 1.16
C ALA A 226 -6.66 -22.72 1.65
N ASP A 227 -7.15 -23.66 0.87
CA ASP A 227 -7.44 -25.05 1.25
C ASP A 227 -6.25 -25.75 1.90
N LYS A 228 -5.09 -25.67 1.24
CA LYS A 228 -3.86 -26.31 1.70
C LYS A 228 -3.28 -25.64 2.95
N PRO A 229 -3.02 -24.31 2.96
CA PRO A 229 -2.52 -23.64 4.16
C PRO A 229 -3.43 -23.83 5.38
N ILE A 230 -4.75 -23.65 5.22
CA ILE A 230 -5.69 -23.83 6.32
C ILE A 230 -5.68 -25.27 6.84
N SER A 231 -5.64 -26.27 5.96
CA SER A 231 -5.56 -27.66 6.37
C SER A 231 -4.29 -27.98 7.16
N PHE A 232 -3.16 -27.36 6.80
CA PHE A 232 -1.92 -27.44 7.56
C PHE A 232 -2.02 -26.75 8.92
N VAL A 233 -2.61 -25.55 8.98
CA VAL A 233 -2.86 -24.83 10.24
C VAL A 233 -3.69 -25.68 11.19
N VAL A 234 -4.80 -26.28 10.74
CA VAL A 234 -5.65 -27.15 11.55
C VAL A 234 -4.89 -28.36 12.06
N MET A 235 -4.10 -29.02 11.19
CA MET A 235 -3.27 -30.16 11.56
C MET A 235 -2.23 -29.77 12.62
N ILE A 236 -1.53 -28.65 12.44
CA ILE A 236 -0.48 -28.18 13.36
C ILE A 236 -1.08 -27.75 14.69
N LEU A 237 -2.25 -27.08 14.69
CA LEU A 237 -2.96 -26.73 15.92
C LEU A 237 -3.38 -27.99 16.69
N PHE A 238 -3.87 -29.02 16.01
CA PHE A 238 -4.12 -30.31 16.64
C PHE A 238 -2.86 -30.84 17.31
N TYR A 239 -1.72 -30.83 16.62
CA TYR A 239 -0.45 -31.28 17.17
C TYR A 239 0.01 -30.43 18.37
N LEU A 240 -0.10 -29.12 18.29
CA LEU A 240 0.28 -28.20 19.37
C LEU A 240 -0.61 -28.33 20.62
N ILE A 241 -1.88 -28.71 20.46
CA ILE A 241 -2.81 -28.89 21.57
C ILE A 241 -2.61 -30.26 22.25
N THR A 242 -2.23 -31.28 21.47
CA THR A 242 -2.29 -32.68 21.95
C THR A 242 -0.93 -33.31 22.23
N TYR A 243 0.21 -32.70 21.83
CA TYR A 243 1.56 -33.29 21.99
C TYR A 243 1.90 -33.60 23.44
N THR A 244 1.41 -32.82 24.40
CA THR A 244 1.65 -33.02 25.86
C THR A 244 1.13 -34.36 26.35
N ASN A 245 0.06 -34.87 25.75
CA ASN A 245 -0.54 -36.14 26.10
C ASN A 245 0.31 -37.38 25.75
N LEU A 246 1.37 -37.20 24.94
CA LEU A 246 2.29 -38.26 24.59
C LEU A 246 3.34 -38.55 25.69
N MET A 247 3.39 -37.69 26.72
CA MET A 247 4.34 -37.82 27.86
C MET A 247 5.78 -38.07 27.40
N LEU A 248 6.21 -37.35 26.32
CA LEU A 248 7.54 -37.51 25.77
C LEU A 248 8.60 -36.80 26.62
N PRO A 249 9.88 -37.21 26.56
CA PRO A 249 10.96 -36.52 27.24
C PRO A 249 11.04 -35.04 26.83
N VAL A 250 11.49 -34.19 27.78
CA VAL A 250 11.52 -32.72 27.62
C VAL A 250 12.20 -32.27 26.32
N THR A 251 13.31 -32.92 25.94
CA THR A 251 14.07 -32.62 24.73
C THR A 251 13.21 -32.82 23.46
N VAL A 252 12.46 -33.91 23.39
CA VAL A 252 11.56 -34.24 22.28
C VAL A 252 10.39 -33.29 22.25
N ASN A 253 9.77 -33.01 23.42
CA ASN A 253 8.67 -32.05 23.54
C ASN A 253 9.11 -30.64 23.09
N TYR A 254 10.27 -30.17 23.54
CA TYR A 254 10.82 -28.87 23.13
C TYR A 254 11.05 -28.80 21.61
N PHE A 255 11.62 -29.87 21.04
CA PHE A 255 11.83 -29.95 19.60
C PHE A 255 10.52 -29.95 18.81
N LEU A 256 9.55 -30.76 19.22
CA LEU A 256 8.22 -30.83 18.58
C LEU A 256 7.49 -29.48 18.68
N ARG A 257 7.42 -28.91 19.87
CA ARG A 257 6.80 -27.60 20.10
C ARG A 257 7.42 -26.54 19.22
N THR A 258 8.75 -26.40 19.26
CA THR A 258 9.48 -25.41 18.46
C THR A 258 9.24 -25.60 16.96
N THR A 259 9.25 -26.86 16.50
CA THR A 259 9.02 -27.20 15.09
C THR A 259 7.59 -26.83 14.66
N PHE A 260 6.60 -27.18 15.47
CA PHE A 260 5.21 -26.89 15.14
C PHE A 260 4.86 -25.39 15.26
N GLU A 261 5.46 -24.66 16.20
CA GLU A 261 5.33 -23.19 16.26
C GLU A 261 5.86 -22.53 15.00
N VAL A 262 7.05 -22.95 14.53
CA VAL A 262 7.64 -22.45 13.26
C VAL A 262 6.78 -22.87 12.08
N ALA A 263 6.30 -24.12 12.04
CA ALA A 263 5.45 -24.62 10.98
C ALA A 263 4.10 -23.90 10.92
N LEU A 264 3.52 -23.52 12.08
CA LEU A 264 2.30 -22.74 12.18
C LEU A 264 2.49 -21.36 11.54
N LEU A 265 3.56 -20.65 11.92
CA LEU A 265 3.89 -19.34 11.36
C LEU A 265 4.18 -19.44 9.87
N ALA A 266 4.93 -20.47 9.44
CA ALA A 266 5.19 -20.70 8.02
C ALA A 266 3.90 -20.99 7.22
N SER A 267 2.94 -21.71 7.82
CA SER A 267 1.63 -21.98 7.20
C SER A 267 0.79 -20.71 7.07
N LEU A 268 0.85 -19.79 8.05
CA LEU A 268 0.19 -18.48 7.97
C LEU A 268 0.82 -17.60 6.90
N ILE A 269 2.16 -17.60 6.79
CA ILE A 269 2.87 -16.89 5.73
C ILE A 269 2.48 -17.48 4.35
N TRP A 270 2.36 -18.81 4.24
CA TRP A 270 1.91 -19.45 3.01
C TRP A 270 0.48 -19.06 2.65
N LEU A 271 -0.42 -18.95 3.64
CA LEU A 271 -1.77 -18.45 3.42
C LEU A 271 -1.75 -17.02 2.87
N LEU A 272 -1.00 -16.11 3.50
CA LEU A 272 -0.85 -14.74 3.03
C LEU A 272 -0.24 -14.67 1.62
N TYR A 273 0.75 -15.51 1.33
CA TYR A 273 1.36 -15.63 0.01
C TYR A 273 0.35 -16.08 -1.05
N GLY A 274 -0.55 -17.02 -0.73
CA GLY A 274 -1.67 -17.43 -1.58
C GLY A 274 -2.67 -16.31 -1.81
N MET A 275 -2.99 -15.52 -0.77
CA MET A 275 -3.91 -14.38 -0.89
C MET A 275 -3.42 -13.31 -1.86
N VAL A 276 -2.10 -13.17 -2.06
CA VAL A 276 -1.55 -12.29 -3.11
C VAL A 276 -1.96 -12.74 -4.51
N ASN A 277 -2.08 -14.05 -4.77
CA ASN A 277 -2.58 -14.53 -6.06
C ASN A 277 -4.03 -14.12 -6.29
N VAL A 278 -4.86 -14.26 -5.24
CA VAL A 278 -6.26 -13.85 -5.26
C VAL A 278 -6.39 -12.36 -5.54
N LEU A 279 -5.65 -11.54 -4.78
CA LEU A 279 -5.63 -10.08 -4.96
C LEU A 279 -5.20 -9.70 -6.39
N SER A 280 -4.17 -10.35 -6.89
CA SER A 280 -3.65 -10.08 -8.24
C SER A 280 -4.65 -10.46 -9.33
N GLU A 281 -5.38 -11.57 -9.18
CA GLU A 281 -6.41 -11.98 -10.13
C GLU A 281 -7.64 -11.06 -10.06
N TYR A 282 -8.00 -10.63 -8.85
CA TYR A 282 -9.05 -9.62 -8.67
C TYR A 282 -8.68 -8.32 -9.39
N LEU A 283 -7.47 -7.80 -9.16
CA LEU A 283 -6.97 -6.60 -9.84
C LEU A 283 -6.97 -6.79 -11.37
N ALA A 284 -6.46 -7.93 -11.85
CA ALA A 284 -6.48 -8.24 -13.29
C ALA A 284 -7.88 -8.29 -13.87
N SER A 285 -8.88 -8.78 -13.12
CA SER A 285 -10.27 -8.82 -13.56
C SER A 285 -10.94 -7.43 -13.64
N VAL A 286 -10.51 -6.51 -12.76
CA VAL A 286 -10.98 -5.11 -12.78
C VAL A 286 -10.34 -4.36 -13.93
N THR A 287 -9.04 -4.55 -14.14
CA THR A 287 -8.26 -3.87 -15.18
C THR A 287 -8.56 -4.40 -16.58
N ALA A 288 -8.97 -5.66 -16.74
CA ALA A 288 -9.39 -6.23 -18.03
C ALA A 288 -10.59 -5.51 -18.67
N LYS A 289 -11.27 -4.64 -17.94
CA LYS A 289 -12.35 -3.77 -18.45
C LYS A 289 -11.83 -2.44 -18.99
N THR A 290 -10.56 -2.14 -18.78
CA THR A 290 -9.87 -0.94 -19.25
C THR A 290 -8.97 -1.32 -20.43
N GLU A 291 -8.99 -0.58 -21.53
CA GLU A 291 -8.16 -0.84 -22.73
C GLU A 291 -6.67 -0.47 -22.56
N SER A 292 -6.17 -0.48 -21.32
CA SER A 292 -4.80 -0.04 -21.00
C SER A 292 -3.82 -1.23 -20.96
N THR A 293 -2.84 -1.21 -21.85
CA THR A 293 -1.73 -2.19 -21.88
C THR A 293 -0.80 -2.10 -20.66
N LEU A 294 -0.89 -1.04 -19.87
CA LEU A 294 -0.09 -0.84 -18.64
C LEU A 294 -0.52 -1.79 -17.52
N ASP A 295 -1.79 -2.11 -17.46
CA ASP A 295 -2.37 -2.97 -16.42
C ASP A 295 -1.81 -4.40 -16.51
N GLU A 296 -1.51 -4.88 -17.72
CA GLU A 296 -0.90 -6.18 -17.96
C GLU A 296 0.53 -6.29 -17.38
N GLN A 297 1.25 -5.19 -17.22
CA GLN A 297 2.61 -5.16 -16.68
C GLN A 297 2.65 -4.84 -15.18
N LEU A 298 1.76 -3.98 -14.69
CA LEU A 298 1.74 -3.54 -13.29
C LEU A 298 1.27 -4.63 -12.34
N VAL A 299 0.22 -5.39 -12.69
CA VAL A 299 -0.33 -6.44 -11.82
C VAL A 299 0.70 -7.55 -11.53
N PRO A 300 1.45 -8.09 -12.51
CA PRO A 300 2.52 -9.07 -12.23
C PRO A 300 3.66 -8.49 -11.38
N LEU A 301 4.04 -7.23 -11.59
CA LEU A 301 5.08 -6.57 -10.80
C LEU A 301 4.63 -6.43 -9.33
N LEU A 302 3.42 -5.94 -9.09
CA LEU A 302 2.83 -5.81 -7.76
C LEU A 302 2.73 -7.17 -7.07
N ARG A 303 2.26 -8.21 -7.79
CA ARG A 303 2.22 -9.60 -7.29
C ARG A 303 3.59 -10.07 -6.81
N LYS A 304 4.63 -9.88 -7.63
CA LYS A 304 6.00 -10.30 -7.31
C LYS A 304 6.56 -9.55 -6.11
N THR A 305 6.36 -8.24 -6.06
CA THR A 305 6.82 -7.38 -4.96
C THR A 305 6.15 -7.75 -3.64
N LEU A 306 4.82 -7.90 -3.62
CA LEU A 306 4.06 -8.31 -2.42
C LEU A 306 4.49 -9.69 -1.92
N LYS A 307 4.73 -10.65 -2.82
CA LYS A 307 5.20 -11.99 -2.45
C LYS A 307 6.58 -11.96 -1.79
N ILE A 308 7.52 -11.20 -2.36
CA ILE A 308 8.84 -11.01 -1.77
C ILE A 308 8.72 -10.36 -0.38
N PHE A 309 7.90 -9.33 -0.26
CA PHE A 309 7.68 -8.62 0.99
C PHE A 309 7.10 -9.54 2.08
N ILE A 310 6.07 -10.35 1.77
CA ILE A 310 5.47 -11.30 2.70
C ILE A 310 6.50 -12.35 3.16
N ILE A 311 7.33 -12.87 2.24
CA ILE A 311 8.37 -13.84 2.61
C ILE A 311 9.40 -13.19 3.53
N VAL A 312 9.91 -12.01 3.19
CA VAL A 312 10.96 -11.33 3.99
C VAL A 312 10.42 -11.00 5.38
N ILE A 313 9.26 -10.35 5.49
CA ILE A 313 8.66 -10.03 6.79
C ILE A 313 8.30 -11.29 7.56
N GLY A 314 7.77 -12.32 6.90
CA GLY A 314 7.41 -13.58 7.52
C GLY A 314 8.62 -14.31 8.12
N VAL A 315 9.74 -14.36 7.39
CA VAL A 315 10.99 -14.96 7.89
C VAL A 315 11.52 -14.16 9.08
N LEU A 316 11.55 -12.83 9.01
CA LEU A 316 11.97 -11.98 10.13
C LEU A 316 11.11 -12.19 11.37
N PHE A 317 9.79 -12.32 11.19
CA PHE A 317 8.85 -12.59 12.27
C PHE A 317 9.11 -13.96 12.94
N ILE A 318 9.38 -15.00 12.14
CA ILE A 318 9.76 -16.33 12.68
C ILE A 318 11.07 -16.23 13.48
N LEU A 319 12.09 -15.54 12.97
CA LEU A 319 13.38 -15.38 13.64
C LEU A 319 13.22 -14.63 14.97
N GLN A 320 12.49 -13.54 14.98
CA GLN A 320 12.23 -12.74 16.18
C GLN A 320 11.47 -13.55 17.24
N ASN A 321 10.47 -14.36 16.83
CA ASN A 321 9.72 -15.22 17.75
C ASN A 321 10.60 -16.31 18.39
N LYS A 322 11.73 -16.65 17.77
CA LYS A 322 12.75 -17.57 18.32
C LYS A 322 13.84 -16.86 19.13
N GLY A 323 13.66 -15.58 19.46
CA GLY A 323 14.61 -14.82 20.27
C GLY A 323 15.84 -14.33 19.49
N ILE A 324 15.88 -14.52 18.16
CA ILE A 324 16.97 -14.01 17.33
C ILE A 324 16.78 -12.51 17.13
N ASN A 325 17.77 -11.71 17.46
CA ASN A 325 17.70 -10.27 17.30
C ASN A 325 17.74 -9.88 15.81
N VAL A 326 16.61 -9.42 15.28
CA VAL A 326 16.46 -8.99 13.89
C VAL A 326 16.67 -7.49 13.67
N THR A 327 16.98 -6.73 14.72
CA THR A 327 17.09 -5.26 14.67
C THR A 327 18.09 -4.78 13.61
N SER A 328 19.26 -5.44 13.51
CA SER A 328 20.27 -5.08 12.50
C SER A 328 19.78 -5.33 11.07
N VAL A 329 19.02 -6.41 10.85
CA VAL A 329 18.45 -6.72 9.55
C VAL A 329 17.36 -5.71 9.20
N LEU A 330 16.48 -5.37 10.16
CA LEU A 330 15.45 -4.34 9.99
C LEU A 330 16.06 -2.97 9.72
N ALA A 331 17.14 -2.60 10.41
CA ALA A 331 17.86 -1.36 10.15
C ALA A 331 18.43 -1.34 8.72
N GLY A 332 19.07 -2.44 8.29
CA GLY A 332 19.58 -2.58 6.92
C GLY A 332 18.49 -2.50 5.85
N LEU A 333 17.36 -3.19 6.08
CA LEU A 333 16.19 -3.13 5.20
C LEU A 333 15.57 -1.73 5.18
N GLY A 334 15.55 -1.02 6.32
CA GLY A 334 15.08 0.36 6.42
C GLY A 334 15.92 1.32 5.58
N ILE A 335 17.26 1.24 5.69
CA ILE A 335 18.17 2.07 4.89
C ILE A 335 18.08 1.70 3.40
N GLY A 336 18.06 0.40 3.09
CA GLY A 336 17.86 -0.08 1.71
C GLY A 336 16.51 0.36 1.12
N GLY A 337 15.44 0.28 1.92
CA GLY A 337 14.10 0.75 1.55
C GLY A 337 14.06 2.25 1.28
N LEU A 338 14.76 3.05 2.10
CA LEU A 338 14.89 4.50 1.88
C LEU A 338 15.61 4.80 0.56
N ALA A 339 16.71 4.08 0.27
CA ALA A 339 17.43 4.23 -1.00
C ALA A 339 16.52 3.91 -2.21
N VAL A 340 15.75 2.81 -2.14
CA VAL A 340 14.77 2.45 -3.18
C VAL A 340 13.66 3.50 -3.30
N ALA A 341 13.14 4.01 -2.17
CA ALA A 341 12.10 5.04 -2.17
C ALA A 341 12.58 6.35 -2.83
N LEU A 342 13.83 6.77 -2.51
CA LEU A 342 14.44 7.94 -3.14
C LEU A 342 14.65 7.73 -4.65
N ALA A 343 15.11 6.55 -5.06
CA ALA A 343 15.26 6.21 -6.47
C ALA A 343 13.93 6.14 -7.24
N ALA A 344 12.84 5.75 -6.58
CA ALA A 344 11.50 5.66 -7.17
C ALA A 344 10.70 6.99 -7.10
N ARG A 345 11.19 8.01 -6.40
CA ARG A 345 10.49 9.26 -6.12
C ARG A 345 9.86 9.89 -7.34
N ASP A 346 10.65 10.08 -8.40
CA ASP A 346 10.18 10.75 -9.62
C ASP A 346 9.12 9.93 -10.36
N THR A 347 9.22 8.61 -10.33
CA THR A 347 8.22 7.72 -10.92
C THR A 347 6.90 7.82 -10.16
N LEU A 348 6.95 7.80 -8.83
CA LEU A 348 5.78 7.97 -7.97
C LEU A 348 5.15 9.37 -8.12
N ALA A 349 5.97 10.43 -8.18
CA ALA A 349 5.49 11.78 -8.39
C ALA A 349 4.71 11.91 -9.71
N ASN A 350 5.22 11.32 -10.80
CA ASN A 350 4.52 11.32 -12.08
C ASN A 350 3.23 10.49 -12.05
N PHE A 351 3.21 9.38 -11.35
CA PHE A 351 2.01 8.56 -11.17
C PHE A 351 0.93 9.33 -10.39
N PHE A 352 1.28 9.98 -9.28
CA PHE A 352 0.35 10.81 -8.53
C PHE A 352 -0.10 12.03 -9.34
N GLY A 353 0.80 12.63 -10.15
CA GLY A 353 0.46 13.68 -11.10
C GLY A 353 -0.62 13.23 -12.10
N SER A 354 -0.53 12.00 -12.60
CA SER A 354 -1.59 11.43 -13.46
C SER A 354 -2.92 11.33 -12.73
N ILE A 355 -2.92 10.83 -11.50
CA ILE A 355 -4.14 10.70 -10.70
C ILE A 355 -4.78 12.07 -10.47
N THR A 356 -3.97 13.08 -10.14
CA THR A 356 -4.45 14.46 -9.95
C THR A 356 -5.08 15.01 -11.23
N ILE A 357 -4.43 14.83 -12.39
CA ILE A 357 -4.98 15.26 -13.68
C ILE A 357 -6.32 14.58 -13.98
N PHE A 358 -6.46 13.28 -13.71
CA PHE A 358 -7.70 12.55 -13.92
C PHE A 358 -8.80 12.94 -12.93
N ALA A 359 -8.45 13.25 -11.67
CA ALA A 359 -9.40 13.64 -10.64
C ALA A 359 -9.94 15.06 -10.86
N ASP A 360 -9.02 16.03 -11.02
CA ASP A 360 -9.35 17.46 -11.09
C ASP A 360 -9.78 17.90 -12.49
N ARG A 361 -9.36 17.16 -13.52
CA ARG A 361 -9.66 17.41 -14.94
C ARG A 361 -9.40 18.85 -15.38
N PRO A 362 -8.23 19.41 -15.16
CA PRO A 362 -7.92 20.78 -15.57
C PRO A 362 -8.01 20.98 -17.08
N PHE A 363 -7.91 19.91 -17.84
CA PHE A 363 -8.11 19.86 -19.29
C PHE A 363 -8.60 18.46 -19.72
N ARG A 364 -9.05 18.36 -20.95
CA ARG A 364 -9.48 17.11 -21.61
C ARG A 364 -8.60 16.83 -22.83
N ILE A 365 -8.59 15.59 -23.28
CA ILE A 365 -7.99 15.25 -24.58
C ILE A 365 -8.70 16.06 -25.67
N GLY A 366 -7.93 16.72 -26.53
CA GLY A 366 -8.42 17.63 -27.55
C GLY A 366 -8.46 19.10 -27.14
N ASP A 367 -8.25 19.43 -25.86
CA ASP A 367 -8.18 20.83 -25.43
C ASP A 367 -6.86 21.48 -25.86
N TRP A 368 -6.96 22.73 -26.26
CA TRP A 368 -5.83 23.61 -26.46
C TRP A 368 -5.38 24.17 -25.11
N ILE A 369 -4.18 23.82 -24.69
CA ILE A 369 -3.61 24.26 -23.42
C ILE A 369 -2.27 24.97 -23.61
N LYS A 370 -1.93 25.80 -22.62
CA LYS A 370 -0.61 26.39 -22.47
C LYS A 370 -0.06 26.07 -21.09
N ILE A 371 1.14 25.51 -21.04
CA ILE A 371 1.87 25.17 -19.81
C ILE A 371 3.25 25.80 -19.90
N GLY A 372 3.49 26.88 -19.13
CA GLY A 372 4.69 27.69 -19.29
C GLY A 372 4.83 28.22 -20.71
N ASP A 373 5.96 27.93 -21.40
CA ASP A 373 6.20 28.34 -22.78
C ASP A 373 5.65 27.36 -23.83
N MET A 374 5.19 26.18 -23.39
CA MET A 374 4.64 25.17 -24.29
C MET A 374 3.16 25.42 -24.55
N GLU A 375 2.78 25.44 -25.81
CA GLU A 375 1.40 25.63 -26.26
C GLU A 375 1.03 24.59 -27.33
N GLY A 376 -0.15 23.97 -27.18
CA GLY A 376 -0.60 22.93 -28.09
C GLY A 376 -1.89 22.27 -27.68
N VAL A 377 -2.27 21.23 -28.42
CA VAL A 377 -3.48 20.41 -28.16
C VAL A 377 -3.11 19.13 -27.46
N VAL A 378 -3.84 18.78 -26.39
CA VAL A 378 -3.64 17.53 -25.66
C VAL A 378 -4.06 16.36 -26.52
N GLU A 379 -3.13 15.46 -26.82
CA GLU A 379 -3.39 14.27 -27.63
C GLU A 379 -3.65 13.04 -26.78
N GLU A 380 -2.88 12.90 -25.68
CA GLU A 380 -2.97 11.75 -24.79
C GLU A 380 -2.53 12.14 -23.38
N VAL A 381 -3.21 11.58 -22.38
CA VAL A 381 -2.77 11.62 -20.97
C VAL A 381 -2.41 10.18 -20.57
N GLY A 382 -1.10 9.91 -20.53
CA GLY A 382 -0.58 8.59 -20.15
C GLY A 382 -0.31 8.48 -18.65
N PHE A 383 0.16 7.31 -18.23
CA PHE A 383 0.50 6.99 -16.84
C PHE A 383 1.59 7.89 -16.24
N ARG A 384 2.58 8.30 -17.05
CA ARG A 384 3.73 9.09 -16.59
C ARG A 384 3.81 10.45 -17.26
N THR A 385 3.34 10.56 -18.50
CA THR A 385 3.51 11.74 -19.33
C THR A 385 2.23 12.09 -20.05
N THR A 386 1.95 13.39 -20.17
CA THR A 386 0.94 13.95 -21.06
C THR A 386 1.59 14.33 -22.37
N ARG A 387 0.99 13.91 -23.48
CA ARG A 387 1.45 14.24 -24.84
C ARG A 387 0.66 15.40 -25.39
N VAL A 388 1.37 16.43 -25.84
CA VAL A 388 0.80 17.65 -26.38
C VAL A 388 1.33 17.85 -27.81
N ARG A 389 0.42 17.98 -28.78
CA ARG A 389 0.73 18.33 -30.16
C ARG A 389 0.86 19.84 -30.29
N THR A 390 2.05 20.33 -30.56
CA THR A 390 2.29 21.75 -30.74
C THR A 390 1.76 22.23 -32.09
N PHE A 391 1.68 23.55 -32.28
CA PHE A 391 1.31 24.13 -33.58
C PHE A 391 2.37 23.95 -34.67
N TYR A 392 3.61 23.58 -34.31
CA TYR A 392 4.62 23.10 -35.26
C TYR A 392 4.40 21.67 -35.72
N ASN A 393 3.31 21.02 -35.24
CA ASN A 393 2.97 19.61 -35.46
C ASN A 393 3.97 18.64 -34.82
N SER A 394 4.82 19.10 -33.92
CA SER A 394 5.69 18.26 -33.11
C SER A 394 4.94 17.73 -31.90
N LEU A 395 5.33 16.55 -31.41
CA LEU A 395 4.75 15.92 -30.19
C LEU A 395 5.69 16.14 -29.02
N VAL A 396 5.23 16.85 -28.01
CA VAL A 396 5.97 17.09 -26.76
C VAL A 396 5.41 16.21 -25.67
N SER A 397 6.28 15.43 -25.01
CA SER A 397 5.91 14.60 -23.86
C SER A 397 6.32 15.30 -22.56
N VAL A 398 5.35 15.70 -21.76
CA VAL A 398 5.57 16.42 -20.50
C VAL A 398 5.33 15.46 -19.34
N PRO A 399 6.26 15.34 -18.36
CA PRO A 399 6.04 14.55 -17.16
C PRO A 399 4.81 15.03 -16.38
N ASN A 400 3.93 14.11 -15.95
CA ASN A 400 2.66 14.47 -15.34
C ASN A 400 2.81 15.18 -13.99
N ALA A 401 3.88 14.89 -13.24
CA ALA A 401 4.22 15.66 -12.03
C ALA A 401 4.40 17.14 -12.35
N ARG A 402 5.13 17.46 -13.46
CA ARG A 402 5.33 18.84 -13.89
C ARG A 402 4.02 19.48 -14.35
N VAL A 403 3.17 18.73 -15.04
CA VAL A 403 1.85 19.22 -15.48
C VAL A 403 0.98 19.57 -14.28
N ALA A 404 0.93 18.67 -13.27
CA ALA A 404 0.13 18.86 -12.05
C ALA A 404 0.59 20.05 -11.20
N ASP A 405 1.91 20.32 -11.16
CA ASP A 405 2.49 21.41 -10.38
C ASP A 405 2.50 22.77 -11.12
N SER A 406 2.20 22.78 -12.42
CA SER A 406 2.25 23.99 -13.24
C SER A 406 0.90 24.68 -13.33
N SER A 407 0.92 26.01 -13.49
CA SER A 407 -0.28 26.74 -13.91
C SER A 407 -0.62 26.36 -15.36
N ILE A 408 -1.85 25.95 -15.56
CA ILE A 408 -2.37 25.52 -16.86
C ILE A 408 -3.37 26.57 -17.34
N ASP A 409 -3.11 27.19 -18.48
CA ASP A 409 -4.10 28.02 -19.16
C ASP A 409 -4.82 27.16 -20.20
N ASN A 410 -6.08 26.84 -19.92
CA ASN A 410 -6.92 26.04 -20.82
C ASN A 410 -7.63 26.95 -21.82
N LEU A 411 -6.97 27.17 -22.94
CA LEU A 411 -7.47 27.97 -24.05
C LEU A 411 -8.61 27.26 -24.83
N GLY A 412 -8.74 25.94 -24.68
CA GLY A 412 -9.83 25.17 -25.27
C GLY A 412 -11.18 25.41 -24.59
N MET A 413 -11.17 25.76 -23.29
CA MET A 413 -12.38 26.04 -22.50
C MET A 413 -12.82 27.50 -22.57
N ARG A 414 -12.19 28.33 -23.37
CA ARG A 414 -12.59 29.74 -23.51
C ARG A 414 -14.02 29.84 -24.04
N GLN A 415 -14.87 30.59 -23.35
CA GLN A 415 -16.20 30.93 -23.85
C GLN A 415 -16.17 31.94 -24.98
N PHE A 416 -15.19 32.81 -24.94
CA PHE A 416 -14.97 33.85 -25.94
C PHE A 416 -13.49 33.94 -26.32
N ARG A 417 -13.23 34.28 -27.59
CA ARG A 417 -11.90 34.52 -28.14
C ARG A 417 -11.65 35.99 -28.29
N ARG A 418 -10.60 36.51 -27.67
CA ARG A 418 -10.32 37.93 -27.59
C ARG A 418 -9.61 38.44 -28.84
N ILE A 419 -10.13 39.52 -29.44
CA ILE A 419 -9.41 40.38 -30.36
C ILE A 419 -8.95 41.60 -29.59
N LEU A 420 -7.64 41.78 -29.47
CA LEU A 420 -7.02 42.96 -28.90
C LEU A 420 -6.07 43.53 -29.94
N THR A 421 -6.39 44.68 -30.44
CA THR A 421 -5.52 45.38 -31.38
C THR A 421 -5.64 46.90 -31.20
N ARG A 422 -4.66 47.63 -31.65
CA ARG A 422 -4.71 49.09 -31.75
C ARG A 422 -4.89 49.46 -33.23
N LEU A 423 -5.83 50.32 -33.51
CA LEU A 423 -6.04 50.90 -34.83
C LEU A 423 -5.39 52.26 -34.82
N ASN A 424 -4.34 52.40 -35.59
CA ASN A 424 -3.48 53.59 -35.62
C ASN A 424 -3.96 54.51 -36.72
N LEU A 425 -4.54 55.68 -36.35
CA LEU A 425 -5.02 56.69 -37.28
C LEU A 425 -4.00 57.84 -37.43
N THR A 426 -4.05 58.52 -38.54
CA THR A 426 -3.18 59.68 -38.77
C THR A 426 -3.55 60.86 -37.88
N TYR A 427 -2.57 61.72 -37.56
CA TYR A 427 -2.79 62.95 -36.81
C TYR A 427 -3.63 64.01 -37.57
N SER A 428 -3.89 63.82 -38.85
CA SER A 428 -4.80 64.63 -39.65
C SER A 428 -6.28 64.33 -39.41
N THR A 429 -6.58 63.24 -38.65
CA THR A 429 -7.95 62.84 -38.27
C THR A 429 -8.55 63.90 -37.35
N THR A 430 -9.70 64.49 -37.75
CA THR A 430 -10.38 65.47 -36.92
C THR A 430 -11.09 64.81 -35.74
N PRO A 431 -11.43 65.56 -34.65
CA PRO A 431 -12.18 65.01 -33.53
C PRO A 431 -13.50 64.37 -33.94
N GLU A 432 -14.24 64.98 -34.85
CA GLU A 432 -15.52 64.50 -35.38
C GLU A 432 -15.35 63.19 -36.17
N GLN A 433 -14.30 63.10 -36.95
CA GLN A 433 -13.94 61.84 -37.65
C GLN A 433 -13.54 60.74 -36.66
N MET A 434 -12.84 61.09 -35.58
CA MET A 434 -12.47 60.14 -34.53
C MET A 434 -13.71 59.61 -33.83
N GLU A 435 -14.66 60.49 -33.42
CA GLU A 435 -15.91 60.05 -32.82
C GLU A 435 -16.74 59.18 -33.77
N ALA A 436 -16.90 59.60 -35.03
CA ALA A 436 -17.62 58.82 -36.03
C ALA A 436 -16.98 57.48 -36.29
N PHE A 437 -15.65 57.40 -36.30
CA PHE A 437 -14.90 56.15 -36.49
C PHE A 437 -15.12 55.20 -35.27
N VAL A 438 -14.99 55.70 -34.05
CA VAL A 438 -15.23 54.91 -32.82
C VAL A 438 -16.67 54.40 -32.74
N GLU A 439 -17.66 55.24 -33.04
CA GLU A 439 -19.06 54.80 -33.06
C GLU A 439 -19.35 53.81 -34.20
N GLY A 440 -18.74 54.00 -35.36
CA GLY A 440 -18.80 53.05 -36.46
C GLY A 440 -18.20 51.68 -36.11
N LEU A 441 -17.06 51.65 -35.39
CA LEU A 441 -16.49 50.43 -34.86
C LEU A 441 -17.42 49.70 -33.90
N LYS A 442 -18.05 50.44 -32.98
CA LYS A 442 -19.09 49.90 -32.04
C LYS A 442 -20.28 49.34 -32.83
N ALA A 443 -20.73 50.04 -33.88
CA ALA A 443 -21.82 49.58 -34.74
C ALA A 443 -21.47 48.28 -35.47
N ILE A 444 -20.25 48.14 -36.02
CA ILE A 444 -19.77 46.91 -36.62
C ILE A 444 -19.79 45.76 -35.63
N VAL A 445 -19.31 45.99 -34.39
CA VAL A 445 -19.32 44.98 -33.34
C VAL A 445 -20.75 44.62 -32.95
N GLN A 446 -21.67 45.56 -32.86
CA GLN A 446 -23.07 45.29 -32.56
C GLN A 446 -23.78 44.54 -33.70
N ALA A 447 -23.47 44.84 -34.94
CA ALA A 447 -24.07 44.18 -36.09
C ALA A 447 -23.57 42.74 -36.35
N ASN A 448 -22.33 42.42 -36.00
CA ASN A 448 -21.72 41.12 -36.28
C ASN A 448 -22.29 40.04 -35.35
N PRO A 449 -22.95 38.97 -35.81
CA PRO A 449 -23.60 37.95 -34.97
C PRO A 449 -22.62 37.14 -34.11
N TYR A 450 -21.34 37.13 -34.42
CA TYR A 450 -20.32 36.32 -33.73
C TYR A 450 -19.57 37.10 -32.64
N THR A 451 -19.84 38.39 -32.47
CA THR A 451 -19.22 39.20 -31.41
C THR A 451 -20.07 39.17 -30.11
N ARG A 452 -19.38 39.27 -29.00
CA ARG A 452 -20.00 39.48 -27.69
C ARG A 452 -20.54 40.89 -27.59
N LYS A 453 -21.84 41.06 -27.21
CA LYS A 453 -22.55 42.33 -27.19
C LYS A 453 -22.55 43.06 -25.87
N ASP A 454 -22.44 42.31 -24.79
CA ASP A 454 -22.53 42.82 -23.42
C ASP A 454 -21.23 43.41 -22.88
N PHE A 455 -20.11 43.06 -23.52
CA PHE A 455 -18.80 43.58 -23.12
C PHE A 455 -17.82 43.65 -24.29
N PHE A 456 -17.44 44.85 -24.61
CA PHE A 456 -16.35 45.23 -25.52
C PHE A 456 -15.89 46.67 -25.20
N GLU A 457 -14.62 46.99 -25.47
CA GLU A 457 -14.07 48.33 -25.23
C GLU A 457 -13.46 48.87 -26.54
N ILE A 458 -14.03 49.96 -26.99
CA ILE A 458 -13.58 50.64 -28.22
C ILE A 458 -13.53 52.13 -27.91
N HIS A 459 -12.30 52.64 -27.78
CA HIS A 459 -12.08 54.03 -27.39
C HIS A 459 -10.80 54.58 -28.02
N PHE A 460 -10.78 55.88 -28.30
CA PHE A 460 -9.53 56.58 -28.51
C PHE A 460 -8.74 56.55 -27.21
N ASN A 461 -7.61 55.89 -27.23
CA ASN A 461 -6.91 55.45 -26.01
C ASN A 461 -5.59 56.17 -25.77
N GLU A 462 -4.86 56.50 -26.82
CA GLU A 462 -3.51 57.03 -26.68
C GLU A 462 -3.08 57.91 -27.86
N PHE A 463 -2.28 58.94 -27.57
CA PHE A 463 -1.53 59.69 -28.55
C PHE A 463 -0.17 59.03 -28.76
N GLY A 464 -0.03 58.24 -29.82
CA GLY A 464 1.21 57.56 -30.18
C GLY A 464 2.24 58.54 -30.81
N SER A 465 3.47 58.08 -30.97
CA SER A 465 4.55 58.89 -31.57
C SER A 465 4.29 59.33 -33.02
N HIS A 466 3.42 58.60 -33.73
CA HIS A 466 3.09 58.83 -35.14
C HIS A 466 1.64 58.53 -35.50
N SER A 467 0.80 58.26 -34.49
CA SER A 467 -0.59 57.87 -34.67
C SER A 467 -1.48 58.30 -33.51
N LEU A 468 -2.79 58.45 -33.77
CA LEU A 468 -3.85 58.46 -32.81
C LEU A 468 -4.34 57.02 -32.66
N ASP A 469 -4.15 56.43 -31.47
CA ASP A 469 -4.38 55.01 -31.24
C ASP A 469 -5.78 54.74 -30.70
N VAL A 470 -6.59 54.00 -31.44
CA VAL A 470 -7.89 53.51 -31.01
C VAL A 470 -7.74 52.09 -30.50
N LEU A 471 -8.08 51.88 -29.22
CA LEU A 471 -8.18 50.55 -28.64
C LEU A 471 -9.38 49.83 -29.26
N PHE A 472 -9.13 48.62 -29.78
CA PHE A 472 -10.15 47.72 -30.27
C PHE A 472 -10.06 46.42 -29.46
N TYR A 473 -10.89 46.29 -28.43
CA TYR A 473 -10.91 45.17 -27.51
C TYR A 473 -12.29 44.49 -27.57
N VAL A 474 -12.35 43.36 -28.29
CA VAL A 474 -13.59 42.69 -28.65
C VAL A 474 -13.48 41.19 -28.42
N PHE A 475 -14.58 40.54 -28.15
CA PHE A 475 -14.64 39.11 -27.98
C PHE A 475 -15.51 38.44 -29.05
N LEU A 476 -15.00 37.34 -29.60
CA LEU A 476 -15.72 36.50 -30.56
C LEU A 476 -16.26 35.24 -29.86
N LYS A 477 -17.49 34.85 -30.18
CA LYS A 477 -18.12 33.61 -29.79
C LYS A 477 -18.05 32.64 -30.98
N VAL A 478 -16.89 31.96 -31.12
CA VAL A 478 -16.62 31.01 -32.20
C VAL A 478 -15.89 29.78 -31.67
N PRO A 479 -16.14 28.57 -32.22
CA PRO A 479 -15.65 27.33 -31.66
C PRO A 479 -14.18 27.06 -31.95
N SER A 480 -13.71 27.38 -33.16
CA SER A 480 -12.38 27.03 -33.60
C SER A 480 -11.48 28.26 -33.81
N TRP A 481 -10.17 28.01 -33.91
CA TRP A 481 -9.21 29.04 -34.28
C TRP A 481 -9.38 29.49 -35.73
N SER A 482 -9.71 28.58 -36.63
CA SER A 482 -9.98 28.93 -38.03
C SER A 482 -11.18 29.88 -38.15
N ASP A 483 -12.23 29.64 -37.37
CA ASP A 483 -13.39 30.52 -37.32
C ASP A 483 -13.05 31.89 -36.74
N GLU A 484 -12.21 31.91 -35.69
CA GLU A 484 -11.68 33.18 -35.14
C GLU A 484 -10.95 34.00 -36.21
N LEU A 485 -10.05 33.37 -36.94
CA LEU A 485 -9.31 34.06 -38.01
C LEU A 485 -10.24 34.53 -39.13
N GLN A 486 -11.23 33.73 -39.49
CA GLN A 486 -12.21 34.13 -40.53
C GLN A 486 -13.02 35.35 -40.08
N GLN A 487 -13.52 35.34 -38.82
CA GLN A 487 -14.31 36.46 -38.30
C GLN A 487 -13.46 37.70 -38.08
N ARG A 488 -12.22 37.56 -37.65
CA ARG A 488 -11.26 38.65 -37.53
C ARG A 488 -11.02 39.30 -38.91
N HIS A 489 -10.82 38.47 -39.95
CA HIS A 489 -10.68 38.95 -41.32
C HIS A 489 -11.91 39.75 -41.78
N ASN A 490 -13.10 39.22 -41.58
CA ASN A 490 -14.33 39.88 -41.96
C ASN A 490 -14.50 41.24 -41.26
N ILE A 491 -14.30 41.29 -39.94
CA ILE A 491 -14.39 42.52 -39.14
C ILE A 491 -13.36 43.54 -39.62
N PHE A 492 -12.13 43.14 -39.85
CA PHE A 492 -11.07 44.05 -40.31
C PHE A 492 -11.36 44.61 -41.72
N LEU A 493 -11.98 43.82 -42.61
CA LEU A 493 -12.41 44.33 -43.92
C LEU A 493 -13.55 45.33 -43.77
N GLU A 494 -14.50 45.13 -42.85
CA GLU A 494 -15.55 46.10 -42.58
C GLU A 494 -14.98 47.39 -42.00
N ILE A 495 -14.02 47.26 -41.06
CA ILE A 495 -13.31 48.42 -40.50
C ILE A 495 -12.62 49.21 -41.60
N LEU A 496 -11.94 48.56 -42.57
CA LEU A 496 -11.29 49.23 -43.70
C LEU A 496 -12.31 49.93 -44.61
N LYS A 497 -13.46 49.31 -44.86
CA LYS A 497 -14.54 49.93 -45.65
C LYS A 497 -15.09 51.18 -44.95
N MET A 498 -15.39 51.03 -43.67
CA MET A 498 -15.92 52.11 -42.85
C MET A 498 -14.92 53.27 -42.71
N ALA A 499 -13.63 52.99 -42.50
CA ALA A 499 -12.58 53.98 -42.43
C ALA A 499 -12.53 54.84 -43.73
N LYS A 500 -12.66 54.17 -44.90
CA LYS A 500 -12.71 54.86 -46.18
C LYS A 500 -13.93 55.76 -46.30
N GLU A 501 -15.10 55.32 -45.83
CA GLU A 501 -16.35 56.08 -45.90
C GLU A 501 -16.35 57.29 -44.93
N VAL A 502 -15.77 57.11 -43.74
CA VAL A 502 -15.61 58.18 -42.74
C VAL A 502 -14.49 59.18 -43.13
N GLY A 503 -13.61 58.76 -44.04
CA GLY A 503 -12.50 59.58 -44.49
C GLY A 503 -11.33 59.63 -43.52
N VAL A 504 -11.13 58.57 -42.74
CA VAL A 504 -9.96 58.41 -41.87
C VAL A 504 -8.91 57.55 -42.54
N GLU A 505 -7.65 57.83 -42.29
CA GLU A 505 -6.50 57.08 -42.84
C GLU A 505 -5.74 56.42 -41.72
N PHE A 506 -5.25 55.19 -41.99
CA PHE A 506 -4.36 54.49 -41.05
C PHE A 506 -2.95 55.07 -41.12
N ALA A 507 -2.36 55.25 -39.94
CA ALA A 507 -1.05 55.86 -39.84
C ALA A 507 0.08 54.95 -40.32
N TYR A 508 0.99 55.52 -41.04
CA TYR A 508 2.29 54.92 -41.32
C TYR A 508 3.34 55.50 -40.36
N PRO A 509 4.41 54.80 -40.03
CA PRO A 509 5.54 55.37 -39.33
C PRO A 509 6.09 56.56 -40.16
N THR A 510 5.76 57.77 -39.79
CA THR A 510 6.15 58.99 -40.51
C THR A 510 7.18 59.76 -39.71
N GLN A 511 8.14 60.36 -40.43
CA GLN A 511 9.11 61.28 -39.87
C GLN A 511 8.95 62.61 -40.52
N THR A 512 8.92 63.67 -39.77
CA THR A 512 9.00 65.03 -40.31
C THR A 512 10.48 65.41 -40.42
N LEU A 513 10.98 65.55 -41.65
CA LEU A 513 12.31 66.03 -41.90
C LEU A 513 12.27 67.55 -42.05
N HIS A 514 12.87 68.29 -41.13
CA HIS A 514 13.15 69.73 -41.36
C HIS A 514 14.41 69.85 -42.22
N ILE A 515 14.19 70.15 -43.46
CA ILE A 515 15.30 70.44 -44.44
C ILE A 515 15.47 71.93 -44.43
N ASP A 516 16.63 72.42 -43.95
CA ASP A 516 16.92 73.85 -43.78
C ASP A 516 17.13 74.62 -45.08
N SER A 517 17.25 73.95 -46.23
CA SER A 517 17.36 74.57 -47.53
C SER A 517 16.86 73.65 -48.63
N PHE A 518 15.70 73.95 -49.19
CA PHE A 518 15.20 73.38 -50.44
C PHE A 518 14.68 74.46 -51.33
N TYR A 519 15.17 74.44 -52.61
CA TYR A 519 14.59 75.22 -53.66
C TYR A 519 13.36 74.52 -54.23
N GLY A 520 12.15 75.12 -54.06
CA GLY A 520 10.96 74.71 -54.82
C GLY A 520 9.77 74.24 -53.93
N ASP A 521 8.66 74.55 -54.40
CA ASP A 521 7.24 74.29 -54.11
C ASP A 521 6.78 73.69 -52.78
N LYS A 522 5.70 74.27 -52.23
CA LYS A 522 5.00 73.87 -51.03
C LYS A 522 4.42 72.45 -51.13
N PRO A 523 4.53 71.63 -50.06
CA PRO A 523 3.98 70.29 -50.11
C PRO A 523 2.44 70.32 -50.21
N ARG A 524 1.90 69.43 -51.06
CA ARG A 524 0.49 69.28 -51.33
C ARG A 524 -0.14 68.51 -50.12
N GLN A 525 -1.09 69.14 -49.40
CA GLN A 525 -1.88 68.45 -48.43
C GLN A 525 -2.75 67.39 -49.12
N ILE A 526 -2.57 66.14 -48.73
CA ILE A 526 -3.42 65.02 -49.15
C ILE A 526 -4.38 64.71 -47.98
N GLY A 527 -5.52 65.37 -47.96
CA GLY A 527 -6.63 65.04 -47.02
C GLY A 527 -7.93 64.99 -47.82
N ARG A 528 -8.77 64.02 -47.56
CA ARG A 528 -10.15 63.99 -48.05
C ARG A 528 -11.05 64.56 -46.95
N ASP A 529 -11.52 65.80 -47.14
CA ASP A 529 -12.57 66.38 -46.26
C ASP A 529 -13.90 65.79 -46.65
N VAL A 530 -14.44 64.97 -45.76
CA VAL A 530 -15.84 64.51 -45.83
C VAL A 530 -16.67 65.45 -45.02
N PRO A 531 -17.73 66.07 -45.55
CA PRO A 531 -18.62 66.96 -44.79
C PRO A 531 -19.23 66.29 -43.58
N VAL A 532 -19.28 67.00 -42.45
CA VAL A 532 -19.79 66.48 -41.17
C VAL A 532 -21.21 65.92 -41.29
N GLU A 533 -22.05 66.56 -42.13
CA GLU A 533 -23.45 66.13 -42.39
C GLU A 533 -23.53 64.72 -42.98
N GLN A 534 -22.50 64.30 -43.76
CA GLN A 534 -22.48 62.99 -44.40
C GLN A 534 -21.93 61.88 -43.49
N LEU A 535 -21.26 62.22 -42.37
CA LEU A 535 -20.67 61.23 -41.47
C LEU A 535 -21.75 60.45 -40.68
N GLY A 536 -22.79 61.11 -40.22
CA GLY A 536 -23.90 60.46 -39.51
C GLY A 536 -24.62 59.43 -40.37
N GLU A 537 -24.90 59.79 -41.64
CA GLU A 537 -25.50 58.87 -42.62
C GLU A 537 -24.53 57.71 -42.94
N THR A 538 -23.23 57.98 -43.02
CA THR A 538 -22.22 56.97 -43.26
C THR A 538 -22.12 55.98 -42.11
N VAL A 539 -22.07 56.47 -40.85
CA VAL A 539 -22.02 55.61 -39.67
C VAL A 539 -23.27 54.72 -39.56
N SER A 540 -24.47 55.33 -39.75
CA SER A 540 -25.73 54.56 -39.72
C SER A 540 -25.77 53.49 -40.82
N SER A 541 -25.08 53.74 -41.95
CA SER A 541 -24.99 52.75 -43.05
C SER A 541 -24.13 51.52 -42.75
N PHE A 542 -23.33 51.53 -41.64
CA PHE A 542 -22.56 50.36 -41.13
C PHE A 542 -23.25 49.71 -39.93
N GLY A 543 -24.36 50.24 -39.39
CA GLY A 543 -25.14 49.64 -38.32
C GLY A 543 -25.96 48.43 -38.73
N PRO A 544 -26.72 47.79 -37.84
CA PRO A 544 -27.51 46.56 -38.10
C PRO A 544 -28.49 46.70 -39.28
N GLU A 545 -29.02 47.91 -39.52
CA GLU A 545 -29.99 48.23 -40.56
C GLU A 545 -29.32 48.94 -41.77
N GLY A 546 -28.01 49.17 -41.73
CA GLY A 546 -27.25 49.89 -42.73
C GLY A 546 -26.86 49.06 -43.94
N GLY A 547 -27.06 49.59 -45.12
CA GLY A 547 -26.74 48.87 -46.40
C GLY A 547 -25.24 48.75 -46.74
N LYS A 548 -24.33 49.46 -46.02
CA LYS A 548 -22.88 49.44 -46.24
C LYS A 548 -22.15 48.48 -45.33
N SER A 549 -22.77 47.98 -44.27
CA SER A 549 -22.25 46.95 -43.39
C SER A 549 -22.63 45.57 -43.96
N SER A 550 -21.72 44.63 -43.83
CA SER A 550 -22.01 43.19 -44.08
C SER A 550 -21.96 42.46 -42.72
N PRO A 551 -23.06 42.49 -41.94
CA PRO A 551 -23.12 41.89 -40.60
C PRO A 551 -22.76 40.43 -40.65
N GLY A 552 -21.67 40.05 -39.89
CA GLY A 552 -21.15 38.70 -39.87
C GLY A 552 -20.29 38.30 -41.06
N GLY A 553 -20.07 39.21 -42.07
CA GLY A 553 -19.25 38.93 -43.23
C GLY A 553 -19.73 37.78 -44.08
N VAL A 554 -18.82 36.95 -44.55
CA VAL A 554 -19.15 35.68 -45.22
C VAL A 554 -19.67 34.71 -44.19
N LYS A 555 -20.86 34.10 -44.40
CA LYS A 555 -21.41 33.07 -43.55
C LYS A 555 -20.42 31.92 -43.36
N LEU A 556 -20.10 31.58 -42.11
CA LEU A 556 -19.19 30.49 -41.84
C LEU A 556 -19.87 29.15 -42.18
N THR A 557 -19.22 28.35 -43.01
CA THR A 557 -19.65 26.98 -43.31
C THR A 557 -18.63 25.99 -42.79
N TYR A 558 -19.09 25.02 -42.02
CA TYR A 558 -18.29 23.85 -41.60
C TYR A 558 -18.81 22.61 -42.33
N ASN A 559 -17.99 21.91 -43.07
CA ASN A 559 -18.37 20.77 -43.92
C ASN A 559 -19.56 21.07 -44.87
N GLY A 560 -19.57 22.25 -45.47
CA GLY A 560 -20.59 22.65 -46.45
C GLY A 560 -21.97 23.01 -45.85
N LYS A 561 -22.10 23.07 -44.53
CA LYS A 561 -23.32 23.51 -43.85
C LYS A 561 -23.11 24.84 -43.14
N GLU A 562 -24.11 25.72 -43.24
CA GLU A 562 -24.15 26.98 -42.52
C GLU A 562 -24.15 26.72 -41.02
N VAL A 563 -23.23 27.32 -40.27
CA VAL A 563 -23.10 27.08 -38.81
C VAL A 563 -23.90 28.14 -38.04
N ASP A 564 -24.98 27.73 -37.45
CA ASP A 564 -25.74 28.55 -36.48
C ASP A 564 -25.12 28.41 -35.08
N PHE A 565 -24.35 29.42 -34.66
CA PHE A 565 -23.73 29.46 -33.32
C PHE A 565 -24.69 29.80 -32.17
N GLY A 566 -25.90 30.28 -32.48
CA GLY A 566 -26.92 30.58 -31.46
C GLY A 566 -27.45 29.37 -30.72
N SER A 567 -27.49 28.19 -31.37
CA SER A 567 -28.08 26.96 -30.83
C SER A 567 -27.04 25.96 -30.27
N ALA A 568 -25.79 26.00 -30.71
CA ALA A 568 -24.79 24.99 -30.33
C ALA A 568 -24.04 25.28 -29.02
N ALA A 569 -23.91 26.53 -28.62
CA ALA A 569 -23.16 26.91 -27.41
C ALA A 569 -23.91 26.61 -26.09
N PHE A 570 -25.22 26.43 -26.12
CA PHE A 570 -26.04 26.20 -24.91
C PHE A 570 -26.37 24.74 -24.61
N ARG A 571 -26.05 23.76 -25.46
CA ARG A 571 -26.38 22.32 -25.26
C ARG A 571 -25.29 21.49 -24.58
N ARG A 572 -24.22 22.07 -24.04
CA ARG A 572 -23.18 21.34 -23.30
C ARG A 572 -23.16 21.58 -21.78
N GLN A 573 -24.25 22.09 -21.24
CA GLN A 573 -24.44 22.20 -19.78
C GLN A 573 -25.78 21.59 -19.33
N SER A 574 -26.06 20.37 -19.73
CA SER A 574 -27.09 19.56 -19.07
C SER A 574 -26.62 18.12 -19.00
#